data_72a48ba2cbfcf45f47652109e3603d62
#
_entry.id   72a48ba2cbfcf45f47652109e3603d62
#
_cell.length_a   1.000
_cell.length_b   1.000
_cell.length_c   1.000
_cell.angle_alpha   90.00
_cell.angle_beta   90.00
_cell.angle_gamma   90.00
#
_symmetry.space_group_name_H-M   'P 1'
#
loop_
_entity.id
_entity.type
_entity.pdbx_description
1 polymer ?
#
loop_
_entity_poly.entity_id
_entity_poly.type
_entity_poly.pdbx_seq_one_letter_code
_entity_poly.pdbx_strand_id
1 'polypeptide(L)'
;MLDVFRKPNGPNYTWATDWASQLLALTRGEVLHRVDGSFFNAPATPRESIEAQIYGKSLFGPGTPIYVGTQNFCTLGVAGYDEAGNTIGVTAGHCGAIGDEVYSADSWENGVTGTVVAKSAPTGTGAQGAFGDVAIIKFDDTKAAVTRTYNGVTVAGLGTTPQGLEGLGTNLCKMGVATGLTCGPRMYSTPQLTMAHVCSMQGDSGAPLLAGDRLVGIVSGGVTDLAPCRSPLQGPLFVPVLATTTDSIFAQLDAAEAGTPGRGFRLPDADEPRLR
;
A
#
# COMPACT_ATOMS: atom_id res chain seq x y z
N MET A 1 6.48 -15.63 27.08
CA MET A 1 7.22 -15.83 25.80
C MET A 1 6.57 -15.16 24.60
N LEU A 2 5.54 -14.33 24.77
CA LEU A 2 4.78 -13.69 23.69
C LEU A 2 5.09 -12.19 23.46
N ASP A 3 5.73 -11.52 24.41
CA ASP A 3 5.97 -10.07 24.32
C ASP A 3 7.14 -9.66 23.42
N VAL A 4 8.06 -10.56 23.11
CA VAL A 4 9.22 -10.23 22.26
C VAL A 4 8.81 -9.95 20.81
N PHE A 5 7.66 -10.46 20.37
CA PHE A 5 7.12 -10.26 19.01
C PHE A 5 6.10 -9.11 18.90
N ARG A 6 5.85 -8.40 19.99
CA ARG A 6 4.82 -7.35 20.10
C ARG A 6 5.40 -5.95 20.29
N LYS A 7 6.63 -5.68 19.85
CA LYS A 7 7.13 -4.31 19.89
C LYS A 7 6.34 -3.45 18.88
N PRO A 8 5.80 -2.32 19.31
CA PRO A 8 5.26 -1.34 18.39
C PRO A 8 6.36 -0.88 17.43
N ASN A 9 6.12 -0.99 16.14
CA ASN A 9 7.07 -0.63 15.09
C ASN A 9 6.83 0.78 14.53
N GLY A 10 6.05 1.56 15.20
CA GLY A 10 5.75 2.93 14.82
C GLY A 10 4.81 3.60 15.81
N PRO A 11 4.62 4.92 15.74
CA PRO A 11 3.79 5.67 16.68
C PRO A 11 2.30 5.27 16.64
N ASN A 12 1.81 4.77 15.51
CA ASN A 12 0.42 4.35 15.32
C ASN A 12 0.29 2.82 15.45
N TYR A 13 0.43 2.33 16.68
CA TYR A 13 0.42 0.90 16.95
C TYR A 13 -0.20 0.66 18.31
N THR A 14 -1.46 0.20 18.33
CA THR A 14 -2.21 -0.04 19.57
C THR A 14 -2.91 -1.39 19.53
N TRP A 15 -2.68 -2.22 20.55
CA TRP A 15 -3.44 -3.43 20.77
C TRP A 15 -4.63 -3.16 21.71
N ALA A 16 -5.82 -3.54 21.29
CA ALA A 16 -7.06 -3.44 22.06
C ALA A 16 -7.57 -4.84 22.42
N THR A 17 -8.01 -5.00 23.67
CA THR A 17 -8.56 -6.25 24.19
C THR A 17 -9.99 -6.07 24.70
N ASP A 18 -10.54 -4.87 24.61
CA ASP A 18 -11.89 -4.57 25.08
C ASP A 18 -12.96 -5.19 24.16
N TRP A 19 -14.11 -5.44 24.72
CA TRP A 19 -15.23 -6.10 24.02
C TRP A 19 -15.75 -5.29 22.85
N ALA A 20 -15.70 -3.96 22.91
CA ALA A 20 -16.22 -3.10 21.85
C ALA A 20 -15.31 -3.16 20.62
N SER A 21 -13.98 -3.10 20.81
CA SER A 21 -13.00 -3.30 19.74
C SER A 21 -13.15 -4.68 19.10
N GLN A 22 -13.32 -5.74 19.91
CA GLN A 22 -13.51 -7.10 19.40
C GLN A 22 -14.82 -7.23 18.60
N LEU A 23 -15.92 -6.64 19.07
CA LEU A 23 -17.19 -6.63 18.38
C LEU A 23 -17.10 -5.90 17.03
N LEU A 24 -16.54 -4.70 17.04
CA LEU A 24 -16.40 -3.89 15.82
C LEU A 24 -15.46 -4.53 14.79
N ALA A 25 -14.43 -5.23 15.23
CA ALA A 25 -13.50 -5.96 14.38
C ALA A 25 -14.00 -7.36 13.98
N LEU A 26 -15.17 -7.80 14.46
CA LEU A 26 -15.70 -9.16 14.28
C LEU A 26 -14.68 -10.25 14.65
N THR A 27 -13.91 -10.03 15.71
CA THR A 27 -12.90 -10.98 16.20
C THR A 27 -13.09 -11.29 17.67
N ARG A 28 -12.53 -12.40 18.14
CA ARG A 28 -12.51 -12.78 19.57
C ARG A 28 -11.15 -12.59 20.23
N GLY A 29 -10.16 -12.11 19.49
CA GLY A 29 -8.80 -11.91 19.96
C GLY A 29 -8.46 -10.45 20.18
N GLU A 30 -7.19 -10.20 20.36
CA GLU A 30 -6.66 -8.84 20.39
C GLU A 30 -6.80 -8.21 19.01
N VAL A 31 -7.13 -6.94 18.99
CA VAL A 31 -7.32 -6.13 17.79
C VAL A 31 -6.17 -5.15 17.69
N LEU A 32 -5.43 -5.22 16.60
CA LEU A 32 -4.39 -4.25 16.31
C LEU A 32 -4.99 -3.06 15.57
N HIS A 33 -4.91 -1.89 16.19
CA HIS A 33 -5.24 -0.61 15.55
C HIS A 33 -3.96 0.10 15.14
N ARG A 34 -3.85 0.45 13.86
CA ARG A 34 -2.72 1.23 13.31
C ARG A 34 -3.11 2.62 12.88
N VAL A 35 -4.40 2.87 12.68
CA VAL A 35 -4.93 4.15 12.24
C VAL A 35 -6.12 4.52 13.11
N ASP A 36 -6.14 5.75 13.60
CA ASP A 36 -7.22 6.27 14.42
C ASP A 36 -8.57 6.20 13.70
N GLY A 37 -9.56 5.70 14.42
CA GLY A 37 -10.90 5.51 13.88
C GLY A 37 -11.07 4.29 12.97
N SER A 38 -10.05 3.47 12.78
CA SER A 38 -10.17 2.12 12.25
C SER A 38 -10.50 1.14 13.37
N PHE A 39 -11.52 0.32 13.13
CA PHE A 39 -11.87 -0.81 13.98
C PHE A 39 -11.57 -2.16 13.31
N PHE A 40 -10.81 -2.16 12.24
CA PHE A 40 -10.28 -3.39 11.66
C PHE A 40 -9.12 -3.92 12.49
N ASN A 41 -8.97 -5.23 12.49
CA ASN A 41 -7.74 -5.84 12.96
C ASN A 41 -6.70 -5.66 11.85
N ALA A 42 -5.87 -4.63 11.98
CA ALA A 42 -4.83 -4.31 11.00
C ALA A 42 -3.74 -5.40 10.96
N PRO A 43 -3.03 -5.54 9.84
CA PRO A 43 -1.92 -6.48 9.77
C PRO A 43 -0.83 -6.12 10.78
N ALA A 44 -0.41 -7.11 11.56
CA ALA A 44 0.78 -6.96 12.41
C ALA A 44 2.05 -7.03 11.56
N THR A 45 3.16 -6.60 12.16
CA THR A 45 4.49 -6.76 11.55
C THR A 45 4.73 -8.23 11.19
N PRO A 46 4.94 -8.55 9.91
CA PRO A 46 5.12 -9.92 9.48
C PRO A 46 6.53 -10.43 9.84
N ARG A 47 6.63 -11.75 9.94
CA ARG A 47 7.88 -12.42 10.34
C ARG A 47 9.04 -12.09 9.41
N GLU A 48 8.81 -12.03 8.11
CA GLU A 48 9.82 -11.68 7.11
C GLU A 48 10.41 -10.28 7.32
N SER A 49 9.59 -9.31 7.80
CA SER A 49 10.08 -7.98 8.16
C SER A 49 10.96 -8.02 9.41
N ILE A 50 10.59 -8.83 10.41
CA ILE A 50 11.40 -9.04 11.62
C ILE A 50 12.73 -9.71 11.25
N GLU A 51 12.71 -10.69 10.35
CA GLU A 51 13.93 -11.35 9.86
C GLU A 51 14.85 -10.38 9.12
N ALA A 52 14.31 -9.47 8.28
CA ALA A 52 15.11 -8.46 7.59
C ALA A 52 15.81 -7.49 8.56
N GLN A 53 15.16 -7.15 9.67
CA GLN A 53 15.75 -6.28 10.70
C GLN A 53 16.98 -6.90 11.38
N ILE A 54 17.07 -8.23 11.48
CA ILE A 54 18.27 -8.92 12.01
C ILE A 54 19.50 -8.61 11.13
N TYR A 55 19.29 -8.34 9.84
CA TYR A 55 20.34 -7.95 8.89
C TYR A 55 20.45 -6.42 8.72
N GLY A 56 19.80 -5.64 9.60
CA GLY A 56 19.82 -4.18 9.55
C GLY A 56 19.03 -3.58 8.39
N LYS A 57 18.10 -4.34 7.80
CA LYS A 57 17.32 -3.90 6.65
C LYS A 57 15.83 -3.76 6.98
N SER A 58 15.19 -2.78 6.36
CA SER A 58 13.73 -2.68 6.28
C SER A 58 13.25 -3.41 5.04
N LEU A 59 12.26 -4.29 5.20
CA LEU A 59 11.67 -5.03 4.08
C LEU A 59 10.48 -4.26 3.51
N PHE A 60 10.46 -4.08 2.19
CA PHE A 60 9.40 -3.41 1.46
C PHE A 60 8.75 -4.33 0.43
N GLY A 61 7.44 -4.42 0.48
CA GLY A 61 6.62 -5.22 -0.41
C GLY A 61 5.18 -4.73 -0.45
N PRO A 62 4.26 -5.45 -1.12
CA PRO A 62 2.88 -5.03 -1.29
C PRO A 62 2.15 -4.96 0.06
N GLY A 63 1.68 -3.77 0.43
CA GLY A 63 0.99 -3.56 1.70
C GLY A 63 1.87 -3.14 2.87
N THR A 64 3.17 -2.91 2.68
CA THR A 64 4.05 -2.43 3.75
C THR A 64 3.56 -1.07 4.28
N PRO A 65 3.38 -0.91 5.61
CA PRO A 65 3.03 0.36 6.22
C PRO A 65 4.23 1.30 6.19
N ILE A 66 4.02 2.52 5.67
CA ILE A 66 5.07 3.53 5.52
C ILE A 66 4.68 4.86 6.15
N TYR A 67 5.64 5.53 6.76
CA TYR A 67 5.57 6.95 7.06
C TYR A 67 6.29 7.72 5.96
N VAL A 68 5.68 8.82 5.51
CA VAL A 68 6.24 9.71 4.49
C VAL A 68 6.25 11.14 5.03
N GLY A 69 7.40 11.76 5.05
CA GLY A 69 7.58 13.05 5.71
C GLY A 69 7.32 12.95 7.22
N THR A 70 6.76 14.01 7.80
CA THR A 70 6.59 14.12 9.25
C THR A 70 5.24 13.60 9.79
N GLN A 71 4.23 13.41 8.93
CA GLN A 71 2.85 13.16 9.41
C GLN A 71 2.03 12.18 8.58
N ASN A 72 2.47 11.79 7.40
CA ASN A 72 1.65 10.95 6.53
C ASN A 72 1.92 9.46 6.78
N PHE A 73 0.87 8.76 7.17
CA PHE A 73 0.88 7.31 7.32
C PHE A 73 0.10 6.67 6.17
N CYS A 74 0.79 5.93 5.35
CA CYS A 74 0.29 5.37 4.10
C CYS A 74 0.71 3.89 3.94
N THR A 75 0.29 3.31 2.85
CA THR A 75 0.61 1.93 2.46
C THR A 75 1.49 1.95 1.21
N LEU A 76 2.50 1.10 1.15
CA LEU A 76 3.27 0.87 -0.06
C LEU A 76 2.53 -0.10 -0.98
N GLY A 77 2.38 0.26 -2.25
CA GLY A 77 1.68 -0.55 -3.24
C GLY A 77 2.51 -1.70 -3.76
N VAL A 78 3.71 -1.39 -4.18
CA VAL A 78 4.65 -2.37 -4.73
C VAL A 78 6.07 -1.83 -4.60
N ALA A 79 7.05 -2.74 -4.51
CA ALA A 79 8.47 -2.43 -4.57
C ALA A 79 9.17 -3.30 -5.60
N GLY A 80 10.28 -2.81 -6.13
CA GLY A 80 11.07 -3.49 -7.16
C GLY A 80 12.28 -2.68 -7.58
N TYR A 81 12.65 -2.80 -8.84
CA TYR A 81 13.83 -2.14 -9.38
C TYR A 81 13.49 -1.37 -10.66
N ASP A 82 14.17 -0.26 -10.90
CA ASP A 82 14.10 0.45 -12.18
C ASP A 82 15.15 -0.07 -13.19
N GLU A 83 15.19 0.51 -14.41
CA GLU A 83 16.15 0.15 -15.46
C GLU A 83 17.60 0.42 -15.08
N ALA A 84 17.85 1.37 -14.17
CA ALA A 84 19.17 1.71 -13.65
C ALA A 84 19.60 0.80 -12.47
N GLY A 85 18.72 -0.09 -12.01
CA GLY A 85 18.95 -0.99 -10.88
C GLY A 85 18.71 -0.36 -9.52
N ASN A 86 18.14 0.86 -9.45
CA ASN A 86 17.77 1.45 -8.16
C ASN A 86 16.58 0.70 -7.54
N THR A 87 16.61 0.55 -6.24
CA THR A 87 15.47 0.00 -5.47
C THR A 87 14.36 1.04 -5.36
N ILE A 88 13.17 0.71 -5.88
CA ILE A 88 12.05 1.63 -6.08
C ILE A 88 10.80 1.11 -5.37
N GLY A 89 10.05 2.03 -4.77
CA GLY A 89 8.70 1.80 -4.26
C GLY A 89 7.68 2.68 -4.96
N VAL A 90 6.45 2.20 -5.06
CA VAL A 90 5.30 2.94 -5.62
C VAL A 90 4.21 3.05 -4.57
N THR A 91 3.75 4.28 -4.33
CA THR A 91 2.64 4.59 -3.40
C THR A 91 1.75 5.69 -4.00
N ALA A 92 0.71 6.13 -3.27
CA ALA A 92 -0.12 7.24 -3.73
C ALA A 92 0.62 8.59 -3.69
N GLY A 93 0.35 9.44 -4.66
CA GLY A 93 1.03 10.73 -4.81
C GLY A 93 0.76 11.71 -3.67
N HIS A 94 -0.45 11.66 -3.08
CA HIS A 94 -0.79 12.54 -1.95
C HIS A 94 -0.12 12.10 -0.63
N CYS A 95 0.51 10.93 -0.56
CA CYS A 95 1.22 10.46 0.63
C CYS A 95 2.44 11.31 0.97
N GLY A 96 3.06 12.00 -0.01
CA GLY A 96 4.21 12.86 0.26
C GLY A 96 4.53 13.84 -0.85
N ALA A 97 5.47 14.73 -0.56
CA ALA A 97 6.10 15.64 -1.50
C ALA A 97 7.45 15.10 -1.95
N ILE A 98 7.94 15.56 -3.10
CA ILE A 98 9.31 15.25 -3.55
C ILE A 98 10.29 15.77 -2.50
N GLY A 99 11.22 14.91 -2.07
CA GLY A 99 12.18 15.17 -1.01
C GLY A 99 11.77 14.66 0.37
N ASP A 100 10.51 14.25 0.55
CA ASP A 100 10.07 13.68 1.83
C ASP A 100 10.77 12.35 2.12
N GLU A 101 11.22 12.21 3.35
CA GLU A 101 11.83 10.98 3.87
C GLU A 101 10.79 9.89 4.08
N VAL A 102 11.20 8.63 3.84
CA VAL A 102 10.34 7.46 3.97
C VAL A 102 10.90 6.49 5.00
N TYR A 103 10.01 6.00 5.88
CA TYR A 103 10.28 5.03 6.93
C TYR A 103 9.34 3.84 6.80
N SER A 104 9.82 2.64 7.10
CA SER A 104 8.91 1.51 7.33
C SER A 104 8.37 1.57 8.75
N ALA A 105 7.05 1.50 8.93
CA ALA A 105 6.46 1.41 10.26
C ALA A 105 6.73 0.05 10.93
N ASP A 106 7.00 -1.00 10.15
CA ASP A 106 7.30 -2.33 10.66
C ASP A 106 8.77 -2.50 11.08
N SER A 107 9.64 -1.53 10.75
CA SER A 107 11.06 -1.49 11.11
C SER A 107 11.50 -0.05 11.41
N TRP A 108 10.71 0.66 12.17
CA TRP A 108 10.92 2.06 12.52
C TRP A 108 12.32 2.38 13.05
N GLU A 109 12.90 1.45 13.80
CA GLU A 109 14.24 1.61 14.40
C GLU A 109 15.36 1.73 13.36
N ASN A 110 15.15 1.30 12.11
CA ASN A 110 16.11 1.47 11.02
C ASN A 110 16.20 2.92 10.49
N GLY A 111 15.29 3.80 10.94
CA GLY A 111 15.25 5.20 10.55
C GLY A 111 14.85 5.41 9.09
N VAL A 112 15.37 6.48 8.48
CA VAL A 112 15.12 6.82 7.07
C VAL A 112 15.68 5.73 6.16
N THR A 113 14.82 5.19 5.31
CA THR A 113 15.15 4.10 4.37
C THR A 113 14.91 4.47 2.92
N GLY A 114 14.33 5.63 2.65
CA GLY A 114 14.10 6.10 1.29
C GLY A 114 13.65 7.55 1.23
N THR A 115 13.46 8.05 0.02
CA THR A 115 13.01 9.42 -0.27
C THR A 115 12.04 9.41 -1.44
N VAL A 116 11.01 10.23 -1.41
CA VAL A 116 10.13 10.48 -2.55
C VAL A 116 10.91 11.26 -3.61
N VAL A 117 11.10 10.66 -4.79
CA VAL A 117 11.96 11.23 -5.86
C VAL A 117 11.17 11.70 -7.08
N ALA A 118 9.97 11.17 -7.28
CA ALA A 118 9.09 11.59 -8.36
C ALA A 118 7.64 11.48 -7.91
N LYS A 119 6.79 12.28 -8.53
CA LYS A 119 5.35 12.33 -8.25
C LYS A 119 4.61 12.73 -9.49
N SER A 120 3.53 12.04 -9.80
CA SER A 120 2.58 12.53 -10.79
C SER A 120 1.79 13.72 -10.23
N ALA A 121 1.54 14.72 -11.06
CA ALA A 121 0.67 15.84 -10.69
C ALA A 121 -0.78 15.35 -10.69
N PRO A 122 -1.54 15.51 -9.60
CA PRO A 122 -2.98 15.27 -9.63
C PRO A 122 -3.63 16.24 -10.63
N THR A 123 -4.49 15.73 -11.51
CA THR A 123 -5.14 16.52 -12.56
C THR A 123 -6.45 17.16 -12.09
N GLY A 124 -6.75 17.18 -10.77
CA GLY A 124 -7.98 17.76 -10.23
C GLY A 124 -8.11 17.58 -8.72
N THR A 125 -9.30 17.84 -8.16
CA THR A 125 -9.66 17.64 -6.75
C THR A 125 -10.74 16.57 -6.61
N GLY A 126 -10.84 15.91 -5.46
CA GLY A 126 -11.79 14.81 -5.22
C GLY A 126 -11.55 13.63 -6.17
N ALA A 127 -12.61 13.07 -6.75
CA ALA A 127 -12.50 11.93 -7.69
C ALA A 127 -11.60 12.24 -8.90
N GLN A 128 -11.53 13.51 -9.35
CA GLN A 128 -10.63 13.94 -10.43
C GLN A 128 -9.17 14.01 -9.97
N GLY A 129 -8.89 14.28 -8.70
CA GLY A 129 -7.54 14.28 -8.13
C GLY A 129 -6.91 12.88 -8.04
N ALA A 130 -7.73 11.83 -8.10
CA ALA A 130 -7.25 10.45 -8.16
C ALA A 130 -6.63 10.08 -9.52
N PHE A 131 -6.79 10.90 -10.57
CA PHE A 131 -6.15 10.67 -11.85
C PHE A 131 -4.65 10.95 -11.75
N GLY A 132 -3.84 9.90 -11.84
CA GLY A 132 -2.39 10.01 -11.77
C GLY A 132 -1.83 10.27 -10.37
N ASP A 133 -2.55 9.90 -9.32
CA ASP A 133 -2.10 10.06 -7.93
C ASP A 133 -1.06 8.98 -7.55
N VAL A 134 0.18 9.20 -7.96
CA VAL A 134 1.29 8.26 -7.76
C VAL A 134 2.54 8.98 -7.29
N ALA A 135 3.26 8.40 -6.35
CA ALA A 135 4.61 8.80 -5.95
C ALA A 135 5.60 7.63 -6.07
N ILE A 136 6.80 7.96 -6.48
CA ILE A 136 7.94 7.06 -6.59
C ILE A 136 8.89 7.34 -5.46
N ILE A 137 9.21 6.29 -4.72
CA ILE A 137 10.18 6.28 -3.63
C ILE A 137 11.46 5.62 -4.16
N LYS A 138 12.60 6.27 -3.98
CA LYS A 138 13.90 5.64 -4.14
C LYS A 138 14.41 5.24 -2.77
N PHE A 139 14.67 3.94 -2.61
CA PHE A 139 15.19 3.40 -1.35
C PHE A 139 16.72 3.43 -1.31
N ASP A 140 17.26 3.46 -0.10
CA ASP A 140 18.66 3.25 0.19
C ASP A 140 18.96 1.74 0.18
N ASP A 141 19.69 1.27 -0.82
CA ASP A 141 20.03 -0.14 -1.03
C ASP A 141 20.80 -0.76 0.16
N THR A 142 21.43 0.07 0.98
CA THR A 142 22.14 -0.40 2.18
C THR A 142 21.20 -0.69 3.34
N LYS A 143 19.99 -0.07 3.37
CA LYS A 143 19.01 -0.16 4.46
C LYS A 143 17.71 -0.83 4.06
N ALA A 144 17.43 -0.94 2.79
CA ALA A 144 16.19 -1.51 2.27
C ALA A 144 16.42 -2.84 1.57
N ALA A 145 15.43 -3.71 1.65
CA ALA A 145 15.29 -4.90 0.83
C ALA A 145 13.86 -4.93 0.27
N VAL A 146 13.68 -5.47 -0.92
CA VAL A 146 12.37 -5.53 -1.59
C VAL A 146 11.94 -6.96 -1.80
N THR A 147 10.63 -7.18 -1.81
CA THR A 147 10.01 -8.49 -2.03
C THR A 147 8.70 -8.34 -2.78
N ARG A 148 8.33 -9.39 -3.52
CA ARG A 148 7.00 -9.46 -4.13
C ARG A 148 5.93 -10.01 -3.19
N THR A 149 6.32 -10.56 -2.03
CA THR A 149 5.42 -11.13 -1.03
C THR A 149 5.63 -10.45 0.31
N TYR A 150 4.58 -9.86 0.85
CA TYR A 150 4.62 -9.22 2.17
C TYR A 150 3.33 -9.53 2.92
N ASN A 151 3.44 -9.98 4.17
CA ASN A 151 2.31 -10.33 5.03
C ASN A 151 1.26 -11.24 4.35
N GLY A 152 1.75 -12.26 3.62
CA GLY A 152 0.90 -13.23 2.92
C GLY A 152 0.26 -12.74 1.61
N VAL A 153 0.52 -11.49 1.21
CA VAL A 153 0.06 -10.95 -0.08
C VAL A 153 1.21 -10.97 -1.09
N THR A 154 0.97 -11.57 -2.24
CA THR A 154 1.95 -11.69 -3.32
C THR A 154 1.50 -10.92 -4.55
N VAL A 155 2.42 -10.16 -5.14
CA VAL A 155 2.29 -9.58 -6.48
C VAL A 155 3.14 -10.42 -7.44
N ALA A 156 2.51 -11.36 -8.14
CA ALA A 156 3.21 -12.23 -9.08
C ALA A 156 3.50 -11.55 -10.42
N GLY A 157 2.80 -10.45 -10.72
CA GLY A 157 3.01 -9.67 -11.94
C GLY A 157 2.13 -8.43 -12.01
N LEU A 158 2.43 -7.58 -12.99
CA LEU A 158 1.58 -6.46 -13.35
C LEU A 158 0.40 -6.98 -14.19
N GLY A 159 -0.80 -6.51 -13.88
CA GLY A 159 -2.03 -6.84 -14.58
C GLY A 159 -2.59 -5.63 -15.30
N THR A 160 -3.51 -5.88 -16.22
CA THR A 160 -4.27 -4.86 -16.92
C THR A 160 -5.69 -4.77 -16.36
N THR A 161 -6.31 -3.62 -16.49
CA THR A 161 -7.69 -3.41 -16.03
C THR A 161 -8.62 -3.29 -17.25
N PRO A 162 -9.63 -4.16 -17.38
CA PRO A 162 -10.65 -4.02 -18.42
C PRO A 162 -11.35 -2.66 -18.33
N GLN A 163 -11.66 -2.05 -19.48
CA GLN A 163 -12.22 -0.72 -19.54
C GLN A 163 -13.75 -0.69 -19.41
N GLY A 164 -14.28 0.47 -18.98
CA GLY A 164 -15.71 0.69 -18.83
C GLY A 164 -16.33 -0.32 -17.82
N LEU A 165 -17.41 -0.94 -18.24
CA LEU A 165 -18.12 -1.97 -17.47
C LEU A 165 -17.63 -3.39 -17.78
N GLU A 166 -16.70 -3.57 -18.71
CA GLU A 166 -16.10 -4.89 -18.99
C GLU A 166 -15.43 -5.41 -17.72
N GLY A 167 -15.76 -6.65 -17.32
CA GLY A 167 -15.31 -7.23 -16.05
C GLY A 167 -16.00 -6.64 -14.81
N LEU A 168 -17.18 -6.00 -14.95
CA LEU A 168 -18.03 -5.63 -13.81
C LEU A 168 -18.23 -6.83 -12.89
N GLY A 169 -18.07 -6.62 -11.57
CA GLY A 169 -18.19 -7.69 -10.58
C GLY A 169 -16.93 -8.54 -10.38
N THR A 170 -15.87 -8.36 -11.19
CA THR A 170 -14.58 -9.00 -10.90
C THR A 170 -14.14 -8.67 -9.49
N ASN A 171 -13.82 -9.71 -8.71
CA ASN A 171 -13.37 -9.53 -7.33
C ASN A 171 -11.96 -8.94 -7.31
N LEU A 172 -11.82 -7.77 -6.71
CA LEU A 172 -10.55 -7.10 -6.47
C LEU A 172 -10.28 -7.09 -4.96
N CYS A 173 -9.01 -7.27 -4.60
CA CYS A 173 -8.56 -7.22 -3.20
C CYS A 173 -7.50 -6.14 -3.03
N LYS A 174 -7.44 -5.52 -1.86
CA LYS A 174 -6.34 -4.65 -1.46
C LYS A 174 -5.78 -5.04 -0.10
N MET A 175 -4.49 -4.81 0.11
CA MET A 175 -3.85 -4.90 1.42
C MET A 175 -3.46 -3.51 1.88
N GLY A 176 -4.14 -2.98 2.90
CA GLY A 176 -3.88 -1.65 3.45
C GLY A 176 -3.55 -1.68 4.93
N VAL A 177 -2.86 -0.65 5.40
CA VAL A 177 -2.42 -0.57 6.79
C VAL A 177 -3.56 -0.36 7.77
N ALA A 178 -4.65 0.30 7.34
CA ALA A 178 -5.77 0.63 8.22
C ALA A 178 -6.82 -0.48 8.29
N THR A 179 -7.14 -1.12 7.16
CA THR A 179 -8.25 -2.08 7.07
C THR A 179 -7.80 -3.50 6.69
N GLY A 180 -6.49 -3.71 6.51
CA GLY A 180 -5.92 -5.02 6.16
C GLY A 180 -6.33 -5.48 4.76
N LEU A 181 -6.44 -6.81 4.61
CA LEU A 181 -6.88 -7.44 3.38
C LEU A 181 -8.41 -7.36 3.27
N THR A 182 -8.89 -6.59 2.30
CA THR A 182 -10.32 -6.45 2.00
C THR A 182 -10.55 -6.62 0.51
N CYS A 183 -11.69 -7.23 0.17
CA CYS A 183 -12.05 -7.54 -1.22
C CYS A 183 -13.46 -7.04 -1.54
N GLY A 184 -13.71 -6.83 -2.84
CA GLY A 184 -15.03 -6.45 -3.32
C GLY A 184 -15.06 -6.32 -4.84
N PRO A 185 -16.26 -6.09 -5.42
CA PRO A 185 -16.43 -6.06 -6.86
C PRO A 185 -15.85 -4.80 -7.50
N ARG A 186 -15.20 -4.96 -8.64
CA ARG A 186 -14.91 -3.87 -9.56
C ARG A 186 -16.23 -3.29 -10.10
N MET A 187 -16.32 -1.98 -10.16
CA MET A 187 -17.51 -1.28 -10.64
C MET A 187 -17.31 -0.67 -12.03
N TYR A 188 -16.21 0.05 -12.21
CA TYR A 188 -15.94 0.77 -13.45
C TYR A 188 -14.44 1.06 -13.60
N SER A 189 -13.95 1.18 -14.83
CA SER A 189 -12.57 1.62 -15.09
C SER A 189 -12.45 2.50 -16.33
N THR A 190 -11.52 3.44 -16.26
CA THR A 190 -10.95 4.18 -17.39
C THR A 190 -9.50 3.73 -17.59
N PRO A 191 -8.80 4.17 -18.64
CA PRO A 191 -7.38 3.90 -18.78
C PRO A 191 -6.53 4.33 -17.58
N GLN A 192 -6.95 5.37 -16.85
CA GLN A 192 -6.19 5.95 -15.74
C GLN A 192 -6.69 5.53 -14.36
N LEU A 193 -7.95 5.14 -14.23
CA LEU A 193 -8.60 4.96 -12.95
C LEU A 193 -9.46 3.69 -12.92
N THR A 194 -9.42 2.98 -11.81
CA THR A 194 -10.36 1.90 -11.49
C THR A 194 -11.15 2.25 -10.24
N MET A 195 -12.45 1.97 -10.27
CA MET A 195 -13.36 2.09 -9.14
C MET A 195 -13.83 0.71 -8.69
N ALA A 196 -13.68 0.42 -7.39
CA ALA A 196 -14.08 -0.85 -6.81
C ALA A 196 -14.79 -0.65 -5.46
N HIS A 197 -15.77 -1.49 -5.16
CA HIS A 197 -16.44 -1.49 -3.87
C HIS A 197 -15.66 -2.34 -2.88
N VAL A 198 -14.44 -1.92 -2.61
CA VAL A 198 -13.50 -2.52 -1.66
C VAL A 198 -13.43 -1.63 -0.44
N CYS A 199 -13.50 -2.21 0.75
CA CYS A 199 -13.42 -1.46 2.00
C CYS A 199 -12.05 -0.79 2.12
N SER A 200 -12.05 0.52 2.34
CA SER A 200 -10.83 1.33 2.49
C SER A 200 -11.10 2.54 3.36
N MET A 201 -10.07 3.01 4.06
CA MET A 201 -10.09 4.27 4.79
C MET A 201 -8.71 4.93 4.78
N GLN A 202 -8.61 6.09 5.44
CA GLN A 202 -7.35 6.81 5.60
C GLN A 202 -6.25 5.89 6.14
N GLY A 203 -5.07 5.94 5.55
CA GLY A 203 -3.95 5.03 5.80
C GLY A 203 -3.82 3.93 4.74
N ASP A 204 -4.91 3.52 4.09
CA ASP A 204 -4.86 2.56 2.97
C ASP A 204 -4.42 3.20 1.64
N SER A 205 -4.21 4.51 1.61
CA SER A 205 -3.64 5.24 0.47
C SER A 205 -2.31 4.62 0.05
N GLY A 206 -2.16 4.35 -1.24
CA GLY A 206 -0.99 3.68 -1.79
C GLY A 206 -1.08 2.15 -1.78
N ALA A 207 -2.08 1.55 -1.15
CA ALA A 207 -2.23 0.09 -1.10
C ALA A 207 -2.30 -0.55 -2.50
N PRO A 208 -1.76 -1.78 -2.67
CA PRO A 208 -1.92 -2.51 -3.92
C PRO A 208 -3.37 -2.93 -4.10
N LEU A 209 -3.93 -2.69 -5.28
CA LEU A 209 -5.21 -3.25 -5.72
C LEU A 209 -4.91 -4.42 -6.65
N LEU A 210 -5.46 -5.58 -6.34
CA LEU A 210 -5.11 -6.87 -6.94
C LEU A 210 -6.31 -7.54 -7.59
N ALA A 211 -6.10 -8.14 -8.76
CA ALA A 211 -6.97 -9.13 -9.37
C ALA A 211 -6.26 -10.49 -9.27
N GLY A 212 -6.65 -11.32 -8.30
CA GLY A 212 -5.87 -12.49 -7.91
C GLY A 212 -4.51 -12.07 -7.34
N ASP A 213 -3.43 -12.51 -7.97
CA ASP A 213 -2.04 -12.15 -7.63
C ASP A 213 -1.43 -11.09 -8.56
N ARG A 214 -2.25 -10.46 -9.41
CA ARG A 214 -1.80 -9.42 -10.35
C ARG A 214 -2.13 -8.04 -9.83
N LEU A 215 -1.13 -7.15 -9.80
CA LEU A 215 -1.34 -5.75 -9.47
C LEU A 215 -2.11 -5.06 -10.61
N VAL A 216 -3.27 -4.49 -10.31
CA VAL A 216 -4.11 -3.78 -11.29
C VAL A 216 -4.25 -2.30 -10.99
N GLY A 217 -3.79 -1.84 -9.82
CA GLY A 217 -3.79 -0.43 -9.48
C GLY A 217 -3.18 -0.14 -8.12
N ILE A 218 -3.03 1.15 -7.84
CA ILE A 218 -2.58 1.72 -6.56
C ILE A 218 -3.73 2.57 -6.00
N VAL A 219 -4.17 2.25 -4.80
CA VAL A 219 -5.29 2.92 -4.13
C VAL A 219 -4.96 4.40 -3.89
N SER A 220 -5.83 5.28 -4.38
CA SER A 220 -5.75 6.72 -4.10
C SER A 220 -6.62 7.12 -2.92
N GLY A 221 -7.89 6.72 -2.90
CA GLY A 221 -8.82 7.09 -1.83
C GLY A 221 -10.25 6.74 -2.15
N GLY A 222 -11.19 7.16 -1.29
CA GLY A 222 -12.62 7.04 -1.55
C GLY A 222 -13.13 8.02 -2.60
N VAL A 223 -14.25 7.69 -3.24
CA VAL A 223 -14.97 8.62 -4.15
C VAL A 223 -15.36 9.91 -3.42
N THR A 224 -15.57 9.82 -2.11
CA THR A 224 -15.89 10.92 -1.20
C THR A 224 -15.50 10.53 0.23
N ASP A 225 -15.36 11.51 1.12
CA ASP A 225 -15.03 11.28 2.55
C ASP A 225 -16.27 11.04 3.42
N LEU A 226 -17.47 11.00 2.83
CA LEU A 226 -18.74 10.98 3.59
C LEU A 226 -18.98 9.68 4.35
N ALA A 227 -18.50 8.54 3.86
CA ALA A 227 -18.71 7.23 4.48
C ALA A 227 -17.52 6.30 4.28
N PRO A 228 -16.39 6.54 4.99
CA PRO A 228 -15.25 5.64 4.96
C PRO A 228 -15.60 4.29 5.58
N CYS A 229 -14.94 3.24 5.15
CA CYS A 229 -15.10 1.93 5.74
C CYS A 229 -14.25 1.81 7.01
N ARG A 230 -14.87 1.86 8.18
CA ARG A 230 -14.18 1.90 9.48
C ARG A 230 -14.21 0.59 10.25
N SER A 231 -15.15 -0.31 9.91
CA SER A 231 -15.37 -1.54 10.67
C SER A 231 -15.96 -2.62 9.74
N PRO A 232 -15.56 -3.89 9.88
CA PRO A 232 -16.20 -4.99 9.17
C PRO A 232 -17.69 -5.12 9.51
N LEU A 233 -18.11 -4.67 10.70
CA LEU A 233 -19.51 -4.67 11.12
C LEU A 233 -20.39 -3.71 10.29
N GLN A 234 -19.78 -2.74 9.60
CA GLN A 234 -20.47 -1.78 8.73
C GLN A 234 -21.08 -2.46 7.48
N GLY A 235 -20.64 -3.67 7.16
CA GLY A 235 -21.08 -4.39 5.96
C GLY A 235 -20.78 -3.59 4.68
N PRO A 236 -21.70 -3.56 3.69
CA PRO A 236 -21.44 -2.87 2.42
C PRO A 236 -21.71 -1.36 2.45
N LEU A 237 -21.94 -0.77 3.63
CA LEU A 237 -22.35 0.63 3.75
C LEU A 237 -21.12 1.56 3.81
N PHE A 238 -20.38 1.64 2.71
CA PHE A 238 -19.23 2.54 2.54
C PHE A 238 -19.10 3.00 1.09
N VAL A 239 -18.32 4.04 0.85
CA VAL A 239 -18.09 4.56 -0.50
C VAL A 239 -17.05 3.70 -1.24
N PRO A 240 -17.19 3.53 -2.58
CA PRO A 240 -16.20 2.85 -3.40
C PRO A 240 -14.82 3.52 -3.31
N VAL A 241 -13.79 2.72 -3.47
CA VAL A 241 -12.41 3.18 -3.57
C VAL A 241 -12.05 3.47 -5.03
N LEU A 242 -11.17 4.46 -5.22
CA LEU A 242 -10.53 4.79 -6.48
C LEU A 242 -9.06 4.37 -6.42
N ALA A 243 -8.56 3.81 -7.51
CA ALA A 243 -7.16 3.45 -7.68
C ALA A 243 -6.64 3.90 -9.03
N THR A 244 -5.42 4.43 -9.08
CA THR A 244 -4.72 4.68 -10.35
C THR A 244 -4.33 3.34 -10.96
N THR A 245 -4.65 3.10 -12.23
CA THR A 245 -4.41 1.81 -12.89
C THR A 245 -2.92 1.55 -13.08
N THR A 246 -2.55 0.28 -12.98
CA THR A 246 -1.18 -0.20 -13.26
C THR A 246 -0.74 0.21 -14.67
N ASP A 247 -1.62 0.06 -15.68
CA ASP A 247 -1.34 0.46 -17.05
C ASP A 247 -0.95 1.94 -17.16
N SER A 248 -1.69 2.83 -16.50
CA SER A 248 -1.38 4.27 -16.51
C SER A 248 -0.07 4.60 -15.80
N ILE A 249 0.18 3.96 -14.65
CA ILE A 249 1.39 4.21 -13.85
C ILE A 249 2.64 3.87 -14.65
N PHE A 250 2.73 2.62 -15.12
CA PHE A 250 3.95 2.14 -15.74
C PHE A 250 4.14 2.67 -17.16
N ALA A 251 3.05 2.93 -17.92
CA ALA A 251 3.17 3.65 -19.20
C ALA A 251 3.75 5.06 -19.05
N GLN A 252 3.39 5.79 -17.98
CA GLN A 252 3.96 7.10 -17.70
C GLN A 252 5.44 7.02 -17.30
N LEU A 253 5.80 6.02 -16.47
CA LEU A 253 7.19 5.80 -16.08
C LEU A 253 8.06 5.42 -17.28
N ASP A 254 7.58 4.55 -18.15
CA ASP A 254 8.31 4.10 -19.34
C ASP A 254 8.45 5.21 -20.40
N ALA A 255 7.49 6.14 -20.46
CA ALA A 255 7.55 7.31 -21.35
C ALA A 255 8.48 8.44 -20.82
N ALA A 256 8.94 8.37 -19.57
CA ALA A 256 9.84 9.36 -19.00
C ALA A 256 11.25 9.30 -19.66
N GLU A 257 12.03 10.35 -19.44
CA GLU A 257 13.41 10.40 -19.96
C GLU A 257 14.28 9.29 -19.33
N ALA A 258 15.30 8.85 -20.07
CA ALA A 258 16.24 7.85 -19.59
C ALA A 258 16.91 8.30 -18.27
N GLY A 259 16.99 7.39 -17.31
CA GLY A 259 17.51 7.69 -15.96
C GLY A 259 16.48 8.30 -14.99
N THR A 260 15.23 8.53 -15.43
CA THR A 260 14.16 8.92 -14.48
C THR A 260 13.88 7.76 -13.52
N PRO A 261 13.88 8.01 -12.19
CA PRO A 261 13.59 6.98 -11.21
C PRO A 261 12.23 6.28 -11.46
N GLY A 262 12.25 4.95 -11.43
CA GLY A 262 11.08 4.13 -11.67
C GLY A 262 10.85 3.73 -13.14
N ARG A 263 11.56 4.32 -14.11
CA ARG A 263 11.47 3.91 -15.50
C ARG A 263 11.96 2.46 -15.69
N GLY A 264 11.24 1.68 -16.52
CA GLY A 264 11.55 0.27 -16.73
C GLY A 264 11.35 -0.57 -15.46
N PHE A 265 10.37 -0.21 -14.61
CA PHE A 265 10.11 -0.90 -13.34
C PHE A 265 9.90 -2.40 -13.56
N ARG A 266 10.58 -3.20 -12.75
CA ARG A 266 10.40 -4.63 -12.65
C ARG A 266 10.22 -5.09 -11.21
N LEU A 267 9.41 -6.11 -11.02
CA LEU A 267 9.24 -6.76 -9.72
C LEU A 267 10.53 -7.48 -9.31
N PRO A 268 10.75 -7.69 -7.99
CA PRO A 268 11.81 -8.55 -7.49
C PRO A 268 11.66 -9.99 -8.03
N ASP A 269 12.73 -10.76 -8.05
CA ASP A 269 12.66 -12.19 -8.36
C ASP A 269 11.89 -12.96 -7.25
N ALA A 270 11.42 -14.17 -7.55
CA ALA A 270 10.59 -14.93 -6.61
C ALA A 270 11.36 -15.38 -5.35
N ASP A 271 12.69 -15.45 -5.43
CA ASP A 271 13.59 -15.80 -4.34
C ASP A 271 14.14 -14.59 -3.56
N GLU A 272 13.71 -13.38 -3.89
CA GLU A 272 14.05 -12.18 -3.12
C GLU A 272 13.09 -11.98 -1.93
N PRO A 273 13.55 -11.41 -0.82
CA PRO A 273 14.81 -10.67 -0.68
C PRO A 273 16.02 -11.58 -0.41
N ARG A 274 17.16 -11.23 -1.01
CA ARG A 274 18.46 -11.78 -0.63
C ARG A 274 19.02 -10.93 0.51
N LEU A 275 18.80 -11.39 1.75
CA LEU A 275 19.19 -10.64 2.95
C LEU A 275 20.65 -10.86 3.36
N ARG A 276 21.41 -11.71 2.65
CA ARG A 276 22.80 -12.04 2.92
C ARG A 276 23.73 -11.43 1.90
#